data_f6e2f3221bdb1fde3a86cfb802319f47
#
_entry.id   f6e2f3221bdb1fde3a86cfb802319f47
#
_cell.length_a   1.000
_cell.length_b   1.000
_cell.length_c   1.000
_cell.angle_alpha   90.00
_cell.angle_beta   90.00
_cell.angle_gamma   90.00
#
_symmetry.space_group_name_H-M   'P 1'
#
loop_
_entity.id
_entity.type
_entity.pdbx_description
1 polymer ?
#
loop_
_entity_poly.entity_id
_entity_poly.type
_entity_poly.pdbx_seq_one_letter_code
_entity_poly.pdbx_strand_id
1 'polypeptide(L)'
;MKLPTYDSLLLDIDQHVATITLNRPDKRNAFNDDVIRELTDVFQFCAAQDEVRVVVLTANGKAFCAGADLNWMRAMADYSHDENLADAGKLAQMLATIYHCPKPTVAAIQGDVYAGGMGLVAACDIAISVKNANFCLSEVKLGLIPATISPYVIRAMGARAAHRYFLTAEVFDAKEAKKIGFIHERVDEEEFTQSLDNLVKHLVNASPNAVKVCKKLVQDVAFAEINEQLIKDTVAGIADIRASDEGKEGVQSFLQKRKPSWLE
;
A
#
# COMPACT_ATOMS: atom_id res chain seq x y z
N MET A 1 11.55 -18.15 12.55
CA MET A 1 10.22 -17.61 12.95
C MET A 1 9.13 -18.52 12.40
N LYS A 2 8.01 -18.73 13.15
CA LYS A 2 6.84 -19.44 12.59
C LYS A 2 5.91 -18.40 11.96
N LEU A 3 5.71 -18.49 10.64
CA LEU A 3 4.80 -17.59 9.94
C LEU A 3 3.34 -17.93 10.28
N PRO A 4 2.46 -16.94 10.44
CA PRO A 4 1.03 -17.16 10.51
C PRO A 4 0.53 -17.76 9.18
N THR A 5 -0.57 -18.51 9.25
CA THR A 5 -1.25 -19.07 8.09
C THR A 5 -2.63 -18.47 7.95
N TYR A 6 -3.05 -18.18 6.72
CA TYR A 6 -4.30 -17.54 6.38
C TYR A 6 -5.05 -18.37 5.33
N ASP A 7 -6.37 -18.25 5.31
CA ASP A 7 -7.20 -18.95 4.34
C ASP A 7 -7.28 -18.21 2.99
N SER A 8 -7.21 -16.88 3.04
CA SER A 8 -7.39 -16.01 1.88
C SER A 8 -6.09 -15.37 1.37
N LEU A 9 -4.99 -15.51 2.12
CA LEU A 9 -3.70 -14.89 1.84
C LEU A 9 -2.58 -15.93 1.91
N LEU A 10 -1.49 -15.67 1.16
CA LEU A 10 -0.21 -16.31 1.38
C LEU A 10 0.78 -15.28 1.93
N LEU A 11 1.63 -15.70 2.86
CA LEU A 11 2.73 -14.89 3.39
C LEU A 11 4.04 -15.65 3.18
N ASP A 12 4.99 -15.00 2.55
CA ASP A 12 6.38 -15.42 2.45
C ASP A 12 7.30 -14.32 2.94
N ILE A 13 8.41 -14.68 3.60
CA ILE A 13 9.43 -13.72 4.03
C ILE A 13 10.79 -14.26 3.58
N ASP A 14 11.37 -13.58 2.63
CA ASP A 14 12.71 -13.88 2.10
C ASP A 14 13.53 -12.59 1.92
N GLN A 15 14.82 -12.64 2.21
CA GLN A 15 15.78 -11.54 2.02
C GLN A 15 15.25 -10.18 2.49
N HIS A 16 14.65 -10.13 3.70
CA HIS A 16 14.06 -8.94 4.31
C HIS A 16 12.77 -8.42 3.66
N VAL A 17 12.19 -9.16 2.74
CA VAL A 17 10.95 -8.81 2.04
C VAL A 17 9.82 -9.71 2.50
N ALA A 18 8.75 -9.13 3.04
CA ALA A 18 7.51 -9.85 3.28
C ALA A 18 6.61 -9.70 2.05
N THR A 19 6.30 -10.80 1.40
CA THR A 19 5.37 -10.85 0.26
C THR A 19 4.02 -11.39 0.73
N ILE A 20 3.01 -10.53 0.71
CA ILE A 20 1.62 -10.84 1.00
C ILE A 20 0.91 -11.02 -0.34
N THR A 21 0.37 -12.22 -0.59
CA THR A 21 -0.33 -12.53 -1.84
C THR A 21 -1.81 -12.76 -1.57
N LEU A 22 -2.68 -11.95 -2.16
CA LEU A 22 -4.13 -12.22 -2.18
C LEU A 22 -4.37 -13.52 -2.94
N ASN A 23 -5.03 -14.51 -2.31
CA ASN A 23 -5.12 -15.86 -2.83
C ASN A 23 -6.55 -16.42 -2.90
N ARG A 24 -7.46 -15.61 -3.45
CA ARG A 24 -8.83 -16.02 -3.83
C ARG A 24 -9.06 -15.78 -5.33
N PRO A 25 -8.26 -16.40 -6.24
CA PRO A 25 -8.30 -16.09 -7.67
C PRO A 25 -9.64 -16.43 -8.34
N ASP A 26 -10.35 -17.44 -7.84
CA ASP A 26 -11.71 -17.84 -8.25
C ASP A 26 -12.77 -16.76 -7.96
N LYS A 27 -12.54 -15.93 -6.97
CA LYS A 27 -13.33 -14.73 -6.58
C LYS A 27 -12.70 -13.42 -7.05
N ARG A 28 -11.70 -13.48 -7.93
CA ARG A 28 -10.91 -12.30 -8.36
C ARG A 28 -10.40 -11.46 -7.19
N ASN A 29 -10.02 -12.14 -6.10
CA ASN A 29 -9.52 -11.53 -4.86
C ASN A 29 -10.45 -10.47 -4.26
N ALA A 30 -11.78 -10.66 -4.41
CA ALA A 30 -12.76 -9.77 -3.82
C ALA A 30 -12.77 -9.85 -2.28
N PHE A 31 -13.06 -8.72 -1.63
CA PHE A 31 -13.10 -8.61 -0.16
C PHE A 31 -14.31 -9.30 0.44
N ASN A 32 -14.09 -9.90 1.60
CA ASN A 32 -15.08 -10.21 2.61
C ASN A 32 -14.48 -9.92 4.00
N ASP A 33 -15.23 -10.16 5.06
CA ASP A 33 -14.79 -9.95 6.45
C ASP A 33 -13.47 -10.68 6.78
N ASP A 34 -13.29 -11.90 6.26
CA ASP A 34 -12.08 -12.69 6.51
C ASP A 34 -10.86 -12.05 5.86
N VAL A 35 -10.96 -11.64 4.58
CA VAL A 35 -9.87 -10.96 3.87
C VAL A 35 -9.47 -9.67 4.59
N ILE A 36 -10.47 -8.88 5.05
CA ILE A 36 -10.23 -7.63 5.79
C ILE A 36 -9.49 -7.91 7.10
N ARG A 37 -9.94 -8.89 7.85
CA ARG A 37 -9.32 -9.32 9.11
C ARG A 37 -7.89 -9.83 8.88
N GLU A 38 -7.71 -10.73 7.91
CA GLU A 38 -6.43 -11.35 7.61
C GLU A 38 -5.41 -10.32 7.08
N LEU A 39 -5.83 -9.37 6.21
CA LEU A 39 -4.96 -8.26 5.79
C LEU A 39 -4.55 -7.38 6.97
N THR A 40 -5.46 -7.06 7.87
CA THR A 40 -5.12 -6.28 9.07
C THR A 40 -4.07 -7.01 9.90
N ASP A 41 -4.29 -8.30 10.18
CA ASP A 41 -3.39 -9.11 10.99
C ASP A 41 -2.01 -9.29 10.35
N VAL A 42 -1.94 -9.63 9.06
CA VAL A 42 -0.67 -9.86 8.37
C VAL A 42 0.18 -8.59 8.27
N PHE A 43 -0.43 -7.42 8.05
CA PHE A 43 0.32 -6.17 8.05
C PHE A 43 0.82 -5.79 9.44
N GLN A 44 0.03 -6.02 10.49
CA GLN A 44 0.49 -5.85 11.88
C GLN A 44 1.63 -6.81 12.21
N PHE A 45 1.51 -8.07 11.79
CA PHE A 45 2.57 -9.05 11.96
C PHE A 45 3.86 -8.59 11.27
N CYS A 46 3.82 -8.24 9.99
CA CYS A 46 5.00 -7.79 9.25
C CYS A 46 5.62 -6.50 9.85
N ALA A 47 4.79 -5.58 10.31
CA ALA A 47 5.23 -4.34 10.96
C ALA A 47 6.07 -4.60 12.23
N ALA A 48 5.73 -5.66 12.97
CA ALA A 48 6.40 -6.03 14.22
C ALA A 48 7.69 -6.85 14.04
N GLN A 49 7.98 -7.34 12.81
CA GLN A 49 9.18 -8.16 12.57
C GLN A 49 10.38 -7.28 12.21
N ASP A 50 11.44 -7.34 13.00
CA ASP A 50 12.67 -6.56 12.75
C ASP A 50 13.39 -6.99 11.47
N GLU A 51 13.29 -8.28 11.10
CA GLU A 51 13.88 -8.81 9.88
C GLU A 51 13.18 -8.32 8.60
N VAL A 52 11.92 -7.85 8.67
CA VAL A 52 11.17 -7.30 7.52
C VAL A 52 11.56 -5.84 7.31
N ARG A 53 12.03 -5.52 6.12
CA ARG A 53 12.38 -4.16 5.69
C ARG A 53 11.41 -3.58 4.68
N VAL A 54 10.74 -4.44 3.89
CA VAL A 54 9.79 -4.07 2.84
C VAL A 54 8.60 -5.02 2.89
N VAL A 55 7.40 -4.52 2.67
CA VAL A 55 6.19 -5.33 2.50
C VAL A 55 5.68 -5.16 1.08
N VAL A 56 5.57 -6.25 0.33
CA VAL A 56 4.98 -6.30 -1.01
C VAL A 56 3.59 -6.90 -0.91
N LEU A 57 2.58 -6.21 -1.41
CA LEU A 57 1.22 -6.72 -1.58
C LEU A 57 0.99 -7.03 -3.06
N THR A 58 0.74 -8.29 -3.36
CA THR A 58 0.44 -8.79 -4.71
C THR A 58 -0.76 -9.72 -4.70
N ALA A 59 -1.09 -10.34 -5.84
CA ALA A 59 -2.24 -11.23 -5.91
C ALA A 59 -2.04 -12.37 -6.94
N ASN A 60 -2.65 -13.51 -6.67
CA ASN A 60 -2.74 -14.61 -7.61
C ASN A 60 -3.94 -14.43 -8.57
N GLY A 61 -3.79 -14.89 -9.82
CA GLY A 61 -4.85 -14.90 -10.82
C GLY A 61 -4.91 -13.63 -11.69
N LYS A 62 -6.04 -13.46 -12.38
CA LYS A 62 -6.20 -12.44 -13.44
C LYS A 62 -6.48 -11.02 -12.93
N ALA A 63 -6.94 -10.89 -11.70
CA ALA A 63 -7.24 -9.61 -11.10
C ALA A 63 -6.42 -9.43 -9.81
N PHE A 64 -5.95 -8.22 -9.56
CA PHE A 64 -5.38 -7.86 -8.27
C PHE A 64 -6.47 -7.88 -7.20
N CYS A 65 -7.56 -7.12 -7.41
CA CYS A 65 -8.72 -7.14 -6.52
C CYS A 65 -9.95 -6.56 -7.24
N ALA A 66 -11.06 -7.31 -7.26
CA ALA A 66 -12.30 -6.91 -7.91
C ALA A 66 -13.28 -6.14 -7.02
N GLY A 67 -12.86 -5.71 -5.83
CA GLY A 67 -13.71 -4.99 -4.88
C GLY A 67 -14.44 -5.92 -3.90
N ALA A 68 -15.70 -5.65 -3.59
CA ALA A 68 -16.47 -6.41 -2.62
C ALA A 68 -16.94 -7.78 -3.15
N ASP A 69 -16.84 -8.81 -2.31
CA ASP A 69 -17.39 -10.15 -2.59
C ASP A 69 -18.92 -10.08 -2.70
N LEU A 70 -19.49 -10.76 -3.70
CA LEU A 70 -20.96 -10.73 -3.95
C LEU A 70 -21.78 -11.25 -2.78
N ASN A 71 -21.29 -12.22 -2.03
CA ASN A 71 -22.01 -12.73 -0.85
C ASN A 71 -21.98 -11.72 0.30
N TRP A 72 -20.82 -11.06 0.48
CA TRP A 72 -20.70 -9.98 1.45
C TRP A 72 -21.61 -8.79 1.07
N MET A 73 -21.68 -8.42 -0.21
CA MET A 73 -22.63 -7.38 -0.69
C MET A 73 -24.09 -7.75 -0.43
N ARG A 74 -24.48 -9.03 -0.60
CA ARG A 74 -25.83 -9.48 -0.28
C ARG A 74 -26.14 -9.34 1.22
N ALA A 75 -25.20 -9.72 2.09
CA ALA A 75 -25.37 -9.56 3.53
C ALA A 75 -25.50 -8.09 3.94
N MET A 76 -24.67 -7.20 3.38
CA MET A 76 -24.72 -5.77 3.66
C MET A 76 -26.06 -5.11 3.26
N ALA A 77 -26.77 -5.65 2.26
CA ALA A 77 -28.06 -5.11 1.84
C ALA A 77 -29.12 -5.15 2.96
N ASP A 78 -28.98 -6.08 3.90
CA ASP A 78 -29.88 -6.27 5.04
C ASP A 78 -29.35 -5.66 6.35
N TYR A 79 -28.18 -5.03 6.35
CA TYR A 79 -27.57 -4.45 7.55
C TYR A 79 -28.31 -3.19 8.01
N SER A 80 -28.50 -3.08 9.31
CA SER A 80 -28.86 -1.83 9.97
C SER A 80 -27.76 -0.76 9.77
N HIS A 81 -28.05 0.48 10.08
CA HIS A 81 -27.07 1.56 10.04
C HIS A 81 -25.86 1.28 10.95
N ASP A 82 -26.08 0.74 12.15
CA ASP A 82 -25.02 0.46 13.10
C ASP A 82 -24.13 -0.70 12.63
N GLU A 83 -24.71 -1.74 12.02
CA GLU A 83 -23.98 -2.83 11.40
C GLU A 83 -23.14 -2.33 10.22
N ASN A 84 -23.68 -1.45 9.36
CA ASN A 84 -22.94 -0.81 8.29
C ASN A 84 -21.78 0.04 8.80
N LEU A 85 -21.96 0.78 9.91
CA LEU A 85 -20.88 1.54 10.55
C LEU A 85 -19.75 0.63 11.05
N ALA A 86 -20.13 -0.46 11.73
CA ALA A 86 -19.15 -1.43 12.26
C ALA A 86 -18.37 -2.11 11.13
N ASP A 87 -19.04 -2.50 10.06
CA ASP A 87 -18.46 -3.16 8.90
C ASP A 87 -17.50 -2.22 8.13
N ALA A 88 -17.95 -1.01 7.79
CA ALA A 88 -17.12 0.02 7.17
C ALA A 88 -15.93 0.41 8.05
N GLY A 89 -16.10 0.38 9.38
CA GLY A 89 -15.04 0.62 10.35
C GLY A 89 -13.89 -0.39 10.26
N LYS A 90 -14.20 -1.67 10.06
CA LYS A 90 -13.17 -2.72 9.86
C LYS A 90 -12.36 -2.47 8.58
N LEU A 91 -13.03 -2.13 7.48
CA LEU A 91 -12.36 -1.78 6.21
C LEU A 91 -11.48 -0.54 6.38
N ALA A 92 -11.96 0.50 7.03
CA ALA A 92 -11.20 1.70 7.32
C ALA A 92 -9.97 1.40 8.19
N GLN A 93 -10.10 0.55 9.22
CA GLN A 93 -9.00 0.12 10.07
C GLN A 93 -7.94 -0.66 9.30
N MET A 94 -8.34 -1.57 8.41
CA MET A 94 -7.42 -2.31 7.53
C MET A 94 -6.60 -1.35 6.66
N LEU A 95 -7.25 -0.40 5.98
CA LEU A 95 -6.56 0.59 5.15
C LEU A 95 -5.62 1.47 5.97
N ALA A 96 -6.03 1.90 7.16
CA ALA A 96 -5.18 2.65 8.08
C ALA A 96 -3.96 1.84 8.51
N THR A 97 -4.12 0.54 8.78
CA THR A 97 -3.02 -0.37 9.14
C THR A 97 -1.98 -0.48 8.01
N ILE A 98 -2.43 -0.60 6.75
CA ILE A 98 -1.55 -0.63 5.58
C ILE A 98 -0.81 0.72 5.43
N TYR A 99 -1.55 1.83 5.47
CA TYR A 99 -1.02 3.18 5.26
C TYR A 99 0.01 3.58 6.33
N HIS A 100 -0.27 3.24 7.60
CA HIS A 100 0.62 3.56 8.73
C HIS A 100 1.63 2.45 9.04
N CYS A 101 1.72 1.40 8.20
CA CYS A 101 2.77 0.39 8.36
C CYS A 101 4.14 1.08 8.40
N PRO A 102 4.98 0.84 9.44
CA PRO A 102 6.26 1.53 9.57
C PRO A 102 7.31 1.10 8.52
N LYS A 103 7.03 0.01 7.80
CA LYS A 103 7.85 -0.47 6.69
C LYS A 103 7.33 0.12 5.38
N PRO A 104 8.19 0.39 4.38
CA PRO A 104 7.72 0.72 3.04
C PRO A 104 6.85 -0.39 2.48
N THR A 105 5.74 0.00 1.83
CA THR A 105 4.76 -0.92 1.26
C THR A 105 4.68 -0.73 -0.25
N VAL A 106 4.70 -1.83 -1.00
CA VAL A 106 4.66 -1.83 -2.46
C VAL A 106 3.44 -2.62 -2.93
N ALA A 107 2.54 -2.00 -3.68
CA ALA A 107 1.49 -2.69 -4.41
C ALA A 107 2.04 -3.17 -5.76
N ALA A 108 2.14 -4.48 -5.93
CA ALA A 108 2.60 -5.15 -7.15
C ALA A 108 1.38 -5.70 -7.91
N ILE A 109 0.94 -4.95 -8.93
CA ILE A 109 -0.37 -5.09 -9.58
C ILE A 109 -0.22 -5.88 -10.87
N GLN A 110 -0.63 -7.16 -10.86
CA GLN A 110 -0.55 -8.07 -12.00
C GLN A 110 -1.83 -8.11 -12.84
N GLY A 111 -2.86 -7.35 -12.47
CA GLY A 111 -4.16 -7.38 -13.16
C GLY A 111 -5.12 -6.31 -12.65
N ASP A 112 -6.38 -6.42 -13.02
CA ASP A 112 -7.41 -5.41 -12.80
C ASP A 112 -7.64 -5.05 -11.32
N VAL A 113 -7.92 -3.77 -11.07
CA VAL A 113 -8.15 -3.18 -9.74
C VAL A 113 -9.48 -2.43 -9.71
N TYR A 114 -10.45 -2.92 -8.94
CA TYR A 114 -11.78 -2.32 -8.89
C TYR A 114 -12.20 -1.96 -7.46
N ALA A 115 -12.96 -0.89 -7.34
CA ALA A 115 -13.63 -0.45 -6.11
C ALA A 115 -12.69 -0.46 -4.89
N GLY A 116 -12.98 -1.22 -3.83
CA GLY A 116 -12.12 -1.34 -2.65
C GLY A 116 -10.67 -1.73 -2.94
N GLY A 117 -10.40 -2.45 -4.05
CA GLY A 117 -9.04 -2.75 -4.51
C GLY A 117 -8.21 -1.49 -4.82
N MET A 118 -8.86 -0.42 -5.31
CA MET A 118 -8.22 0.89 -5.48
C MET A 118 -7.72 1.45 -4.14
N GLY A 119 -8.46 1.19 -3.07
CA GLY A 119 -8.06 1.58 -1.71
C GLY A 119 -6.80 0.84 -1.22
N LEU A 120 -6.68 -0.47 -1.50
CA LEU A 120 -5.47 -1.22 -1.17
C LEU A 120 -4.23 -0.65 -1.85
N VAL A 121 -4.33 -0.40 -3.17
CA VAL A 121 -3.24 0.20 -3.94
C VAL A 121 -2.86 1.57 -3.40
N ALA A 122 -3.86 2.43 -3.15
CA ALA A 122 -3.65 3.80 -2.69
C ALA A 122 -3.15 3.88 -1.23
N ALA A 123 -3.38 2.86 -0.41
CA ALA A 123 -2.86 2.78 0.96
C ALA A 123 -1.39 2.32 1.00
N CYS A 124 -0.87 1.71 -0.06
CA CYS A 124 0.55 1.41 -0.20
C CYS A 124 1.36 2.66 -0.58
N ASP A 125 2.65 2.68 -0.21
CA ASP A 125 3.54 3.81 -0.52
C ASP A 125 3.90 3.89 -1.99
N ILE A 126 4.11 2.75 -2.63
CA ILE A 126 4.54 2.64 -4.02
C ILE A 126 3.63 1.64 -4.75
N ALA A 127 3.30 1.93 -6.00
CA ALA A 127 2.53 1.04 -6.85
C ALA A 127 3.21 0.84 -8.20
N ILE A 128 3.42 -0.43 -8.59
CA ILE A 128 3.89 -0.86 -9.91
C ILE A 128 2.83 -1.76 -10.53
N SER A 129 2.55 -1.59 -11.83
CA SER A 129 1.50 -2.31 -12.52
C SER A 129 1.94 -2.83 -13.88
N VAL A 130 1.40 -3.98 -14.27
CA VAL A 130 1.46 -4.43 -15.66
C VAL A 130 0.67 -3.50 -16.59
N LYS A 131 1.05 -3.43 -17.86
CA LYS A 131 0.42 -2.56 -18.88
C LYS A 131 -1.06 -2.84 -19.09
N ASN A 132 -1.47 -4.09 -18.95
CA ASN A 132 -2.81 -4.57 -19.29
C ASN A 132 -3.81 -4.46 -18.14
N ALA A 133 -3.40 -3.96 -16.98
CA ALA A 133 -4.29 -3.74 -15.84
C ALA A 133 -5.25 -2.56 -16.10
N ASN A 134 -6.50 -2.73 -15.66
CA ASN A 134 -7.53 -1.71 -15.69
C ASN A 134 -7.94 -1.32 -14.26
N PHE A 135 -8.36 -0.08 -14.11
CA PHE A 135 -8.72 0.55 -12.84
C PHE A 135 -10.12 1.13 -12.92
N CYS A 136 -10.90 0.99 -11.85
CA CYS A 136 -12.26 1.53 -11.82
C CYS A 136 -12.75 1.76 -10.40
N LEU A 137 -13.39 2.90 -10.17
CA LEU A 137 -14.16 3.23 -8.96
C LEU A 137 -15.64 3.07 -9.32
N SER A 138 -16.15 1.85 -9.16
CA SER A 138 -17.45 1.45 -9.73
C SER A 138 -18.66 1.72 -8.82
N GLU A 139 -18.45 2.21 -7.62
CA GLU A 139 -19.43 2.30 -6.53
C GLU A 139 -20.69 3.07 -6.93
N VAL A 140 -20.57 4.22 -7.62
CA VAL A 140 -21.72 5.06 -7.97
C VAL A 140 -22.69 4.39 -8.96
N LYS A 141 -22.25 3.37 -9.71
CA LYS A 141 -23.13 2.55 -10.56
C LYS A 141 -24.10 1.68 -9.75
N LEU A 142 -23.80 1.49 -8.46
CA LEU A 142 -24.59 0.71 -7.52
C LEU A 142 -25.34 1.60 -6.51
N GLY A 143 -25.31 2.92 -6.66
CA GLY A 143 -25.86 3.86 -5.69
C GLY A 143 -25.02 3.98 -4.41
N LEU A 144 -23.76 3.53 -4.44
CA LEU A 144 -22.80 3.62 -3.35
C LEU A 144 -21.75 4.69 -3.63
N ILE A 145 -20.88 4.96 -2.65
CA ILE A 145 -19.74 5.87 -2.78
C ILE A 145 -18.47 5.21 -2.25
N PRO A 146 -17.30 5.48 -2.82
CA PRO A 146 -16.01 4.95 -2.36
C PRO A 146 -15.49 5.67 -1.10
N ALA A 147 -16.34 5.77 -0.05
CA ALA A 147 -16.08 6.65 1.10
C ALA A 147 -14.82 6.26 1.89
N THR A 148 -14.73 5.00 2.32
CA THR A 148 -13.62 4.52 3.17
C THR A 148 -12.26 4.56 2.50
N ILE A 149 -12.22 4.37 1.18
CA ILE A 149 -10.97 4.42 0.39
C ILE A 149 -10.61 5.85 -0.04
N SER A 150 -11.57 6.78 -0.04
CA SER A 150 -11.41 8.13 -0.61
C SER A 150 -10.22 8.91 -0.07
N PRO A 151 -9.86 8.88 1.24
CA PRO A 151 -8.72 9.62 1.75
C PRO A 151 -7.39 9.22 1.10
N TYR A 152 -7.24 7.94 0.79
CA TYR A 152 -6.04 7.38 0.18
C TYR A 152 -6.03 7.60 -1.33
N VAL A 153 -7.14 7.28 -2.00
CA VAL A 153 -7.26 7.40 -3.46
C VAL A 153 -7.12 8.85 -3.93
N ILE A 154 -7.77 9.81 -3.22
CA ILE A 154 -7.64 11.24 -3.55
C ILE A 154 -6.21 11.73 -3.35
N ARG A 155 -5.53 11.27 -2.30
CA ARG A 155 -4.10 11.59 -2.11
C ARG A 155 -3.22 11.07 -3.23
N ALA A 156 -3.50 9.86 -3.72
CA ALA A 156 -2.71 9.22 -4.78
C ALA A 156 -2.92 9.86 -6.15
N MET A 157 -4.17 10.11 -6.58
CA MET A 157 -4.45 10.61 -7.94
C MET A 157 -4.76 12.11 -8.03
N GLY A 158 -4.87 12.78 -6.90
CA GLY A 158 -5.28 14.18 -6.81
C GLY A 158 -6.78 14.41 -6.99
N ALA A 159 -7.30 15.50 -6.41
CA ALA A 159 -8.71 15.81 -6.40
C ALA A 159 -9.32 15.94 -7.81
N ARG A 160 -8.57 16.48 -8.78
CA ARG A 160 -9.07 16.69 -10.14
C ARG A 160 -9.37 15.38 -10.86
N ALA A 161 -8.47 14.40 -10.78
CA ALA A 161 -8.70 13.06 -11.34
C ALA A 161 -9.79 12.31 -10.56
N ALA A 162 -9.78 12.40 -9.22
CA ALA A 162 -10.79 11.81 -8.38
C ALA A 162 -12.21 12.31 -8.74
N HIS A 163 -12.42 13.61 -8.96
CA HIS A 163 -13.70 14.13 -9.43
C HIS A 163 -14.21 13.43 -10.69
N ARG A 164 -13.34 13.20 -11.67
CA ARG A 164 -13.73 12.49 -12.88
C ARG A 164 -14.13 11.05 -12.57
N TYR A 165 -13.21 10.26 -12.04
CA TYR A 165 -13.38 8.82 -11.95
C TYR A 165 -14.36 8.38 -10.84
N PHE A 166 -14.52 9.15 -9.76
CA PHE A 166 -15.54 8.88 -8.73
C PHE A 166 -16.95 9.11 -9.27
N LEU A 167 -17.16 10.14 -10.11
CA LEU A 167 -18.47 10.51 -10.61
C LEU A 167 -18.90 9.72 -11.84
N THR A 168 -17.97 9.37 -12.72
CA THR A 168 -18.29 8.67 -13.97
C THR A 168 -18.25 7.16 -13.83
N ALA A 169 -17.46 6.65 -12.87
CA ALA A 169 -17.13 5.24 -12.75
C ALA A 169 -16.64 4.63 -14.09
N GLU A 170 -16.00 5.43 -14.93
CA GLU A 170 -15.37 4.94 -16.15
C GLU A 170 -14.11 4.12 -15.82
N VAL A 171 -13.84 3.13 -16.65
CA VAL A 171 -12.61 2.34 -16.56
C VAL A 171 -11.47 3.15 -17.19
N PHE A 172 -10.31 3.12 -16.57
CA PHE A 172 -9.07 3.69 -17.12
C PHE A 172 -7.93 2.67 -17.07
N ASP A 173 -7.03 2.77 -18.03
CA ASP A 173 -5.91 1.83 -18.16
C ASP A 173 -4.70 2.23 -17.32
N ALA A 174 -3.69 1.35 -17.26
CA ALA A 174 -2.46 1.58 -16.53
C ALA A 174 -1.65 2.78 -17.06
N LYS A 175 -1.84 3.20 -18.32
CA LYS A 175 -1.21 4.40 -18.89
C LYS A 175 -1.81 5.66 -18.28
N GLU A 176 -3.12 5.75 -18.20
CA GLU A 176 -3.80 6.87 -17.56
C GLU A 176 -3.56 6.84 -16.04
N ALA A 177 -3.57 5.65 -15.40
CA ALA A 177 -3.25 5.50 -13.98
C ALA A 177 -1.88 6.09 -13.63
N LYS A 178 -0.85 5.83 -14.45
CA LYS A 178 0.49 6.43 -14.29
C LYS A 178 0.47 7.93 -14.52
N LYS A 179 -0.22 8.40 -15.56
CA LYS A 179 -0.29 9.82 -15.92
C LYS A 179 -0.93 10.67 -14.80
N ILE A 180 -1.95 10.15 -14.11
CA ILE A 180 -2.63 10.84 -13.00
C ILE A 180 -1.95 10.61 -11.64
N GLY A 181 -0.85 9.87 -11.59
CA GLY A 181 -0.08 9.61 -10.36
C GLY A 181 -0.64 8.49 -9.48
N PHE A 182 -1.68 7.76 -9.91
CA PHE A 182 -2.25 6.67 -9.13
C PHE A 182 -1.31 5.48 -9.00
N ILE A 183 -0.50 5.20 -10.03
CA ILE A 183 0.61 4.26 -9.98
C ILE A 183 1.92 4.95 -10.37
N HIS A 184 3.05 4.45 -9.86
CA HIS A 184 4.37 5.01 -10.12
C HIS A 184 4.98 4.44 -11.39
N GLU A 185 4.83 3.15 -11.60
CA GLU A 185 5.41 2.45 -12.76
C GLU A 185 4.38 1.61 -13.49
N ARG A 186 4.54 1.54 -14.81
CA ARG A 186 3.79 0.72 -15.72
C ARG A 186 4.77 -0.03 -16.60
N VAL A 187 4.76 -1.36 -16.52
CA VAL A 187 5.76 -2.22 -17.16
C VAL A 187 5.11 -3.31 -18.02
N ASP A 188 5.87 -3.89 -18.93
CA ASP A 188 5.46 -5.08 -19.65
C ASP A 188 5.35 -6.28 -18.70
N GLU A 189 4.48 -7.23 -19.01
CA GLU A 189 4.24 -8.39 -18.14
C GLU A 189 5.53 -9.22 -17.95
N GLU A 190 6.33 -9.34 -19.01
CA GLU A 190 7.61 -10.04 -18.99
C GLU A 190 8.68 -9.34 -18.13
N GLU A 191 8.57 -8.01 -17.97
CA GLU A 191 9.48 -7.19 -17.18
C GLU A 191 9.03 -7.00 -15.74
N PHE A 192 7.80 -7.41 -15.40
CA PHE A 192 7.15 -7.08 -14.13
C PHE A 192 7.95 -7.54 -12.91
N THR A 193 8.36 -8.81 -12.89
CA THR A 193 9.13 -9.38 -11.79
C THR A 193 10.48 -8.66 -11.63
N GLN A 194 11.21 -8.47 -12.73
CA GLN A 194 12.51 -7.79 -12.68
C GLN A 194 12.41 -6.34 -12.21
N SER A 195 11.36 -5.63 -12.64
CA SER A 195 11.13 -4.24 -12.24
C SER A 195 10.78 -4.14 -10.75
N LEU A 196 9.93 -5.06 -10.26
CA LEU A 196 9.61 -5.19 -8.84
C LEU A 196 10.86 -5.48 -8.00
N ASP A 197 11.68 -6.45 -8.42
CA ASP A 197 12.92 -6.83 -7.72
C ASP A 197 13.89 -5.65 -7.64
N ASN A 198 14.03 -4.90 -8.72
CA ASN A 198 14.90 -3.70 -8.74
C ASN A 198 14.40 -2.65 -7.75
N LEU A 199 13.09 -2.38 -7.73
CA LEU A 199 12.48 -1.43 -6.80
C LEU A 199 12.68 -1.88 -5.33
N VAL A 200 12.35 -3.13 -5.04
CA VAL A 200 12.51 -3.72 -3.70
C VAL A 200 13.97 -3.68 -3.24
N LYS A 201 14.91 -3.97 -4.14
CA LYS A 201 16.35 -3.91 -3.85
C LYS A 201 16.80 -2.50 -3.43
N HIS A 202 16.26 -1.44 -4.02
CA HIS A 202 16.55 -0.07 -3.57
C HIS A 202 16.08 0.16 -2.13
N LEU A 203 14.90 -0.33 -1.78
CA LEU A 203 14.34 -0.19 -0.44
C LEU A 203 15.09 -1.01 0.62
N VAL A 204 15.41 -2.28 0.30
CA VAL A 204 16.14 -3.18 1.21
C VAL A 204 17.58 -2.68 1.47
N ASN A 205 18.23 -2.07 0.47
CA ASN A 205 19.59 -1.57 0.59
C ASN A 205 19.70 -0.24 1.36
N ALA A 206 18.60 0.46 1.58
CA ALA A 206 18.58 1.69 2.36
C ALA A 206 18.62 1.39 3.88
N SER A 207 19.03 2.37 4.69
CA SER A 207 19.02 2.28 6.14
C SER A 207 17.59 2.04 6.65
N PRO A 208 17.31 0.95 7.39
CA PRO A 208 15.94 0.61 7.81
C PRO A 208 15.28 1.71 8.65
N ASN A 209 16.02 2.28 9.59
CA ASN A 209 15.49 3.36 10.42
C ASN A 209 15.26 4.65 9.60
N ALA A 210 16.17 5.01 8.72
CA ALA A 210 16.02 6.21 7.91
C ALA A 210 14.82 6.10 6.95
N VAL A 211 14.58 4.93 6.34
CA VAL A 211 13.41 4.69 5.48
C VAL A 211 12.10 4.81 6.27
N LYS A 212 12.04 4.21 7.47
CA LYS A 212 10.88 4.32 8.37
C LYS A 212 10.57 5.78 8.73
N VAL A 213 11.59 6.53 9.14
CA VAL A 213 11.44 7.95 9.52
C VAL A 213 11.10 8.81 8.29
N CYS A 214 11.68 8.52 7.13
CA CYS A 214 11.39 9.22 5.88
C CYS A 214 9.93 9.00 5.43
N LYS A 215 9.39 7.76 5.54
CA LYS A 215 7.98 7.49 5.27
C LYS A 215 7.07 8.35 6.16
N LYS A 216 7.36 8.37 7.47
CA LYS A 216 6.59 9.20 8.41
C LYS A 216 6.73 10.69 8.06
N LEU A 217 7.93 11.18 7.73
CA LEU A 217 8.16 12.56 7.33
C LEU A 217 7.27 12.95 6.13
N VAL A 218 7.18 12.10 5.11
CA VAL A 218 6.30 12.35 3.95
C VAL A 218 4.84 12.46 4.38
N GLN A 219 4.37 11.57 5.25
CA GLN A 219 2.98 11.58 5.74
C GLN A 219 2.67 12.84 6.57
N ASP A 220 3.61 13.29 7.39
CA ASP A 220 3.44 14.46 8.27
C ASP A 220 3.49 15.80 7.48
N VAL A 221 4.29 15.86 6.42
CA VAL A 221 4.60 17.13 5.73
C VAL A 221 3.77 17.35 4.47
N ALA A 222 3.37 16.28 3.75
CA ALA A 222 2.83 16.39 2.39
C ALA A 222 1.63 17.34 2.23
N PHE A 223 0.82 17.51 3.28
CA PHE A 223 -0.38 18.38 3.26
C PHE A 223 -0.38 19.41 4.39
N ALA A 224 0.74 19.55 5.09
CA ALA A 224 0.87 20.53 6.15
C ALA A 224 1.16 21.93 5.58
N GLU A 225 0.65 22.97 6.23
CA GLU A 225 1.03 24.36 5.94
C GLU A 225 2.47 24.61 6.39
N ILE A 226 3.28 25.24 5.53
CA ILE A 226 4.65 25.61 5.87
C ILE A 226 4.62 26.80 6.82
N ASN A 227 4.76 26.53 8.11
CA ASN A 227 4.78 27.50 9.20
C ASN A 227 5.99 27.28 10.12
N GLU A 228 6.16 28.15 11.12
CA GLU A 228 7.31 28.06 12.04
C GLU A 228 7.37 26.74 12.81
N GLN A 229 6.23 26.14 13.16
CA GLN A 229 6.22 24.87 13.88
C GLN A 229 6.71 23.74 12.98
N LEU A 230 6.20 23.64 11.75
CA LEU A 230 6.66 22.63 10.79
C LEU A 230 8.16 22.75 10.50
N ILE A 231 8.68 24.01 10.38
CA ILE A 231 10.12 24.25 10.20
C ILE A 231 10.91 23.73 11.41
N LYS A 232 10.45 24.03 12.64
CA LYS A 232 11.10 23.51 13.86
C LYS A 232 11.09 21.97 13.91
N ASP A 233 9.95 21.35 13.58
CA ASP A 233 9.81 19.89 13.59
C ASP A 233 10.74 19.23 12.57
N THR A 234 10.85 19.77 11.36
CA THR A 234 11.77 19.25 10.35
C THR A 234 13.25 19.47 10.70
N VAL A 235 13.59 20.58 11.35
CA VAL A 235 14.95 20.82 11.89
C VAL A 235 15.28 19.82 13.00
N ALA A 236 14.36 19.57 13.92
CA ALA A 236 14.53 18.55 14.95
C ALA A 236 14.70 17.15 14.31
N GLY A 237 13.83 16.79 13.37
CA GLY A 237 13.89 15.50 12.68
C GLY A 237 15.23 15.21 12.00
N ILE A 238 15.82 16.18 11.29
CA ILE A 238 17.15 15.97 10.68
C ILE A 238 18.27 15.93 11.73
N ALA A 239 18.15 16.63 12.83
CA ALA A 239 19.12 16.57 13.93
C ALA A 239 19.08 15.19 14.61
N ASP A 240 17.88 14.67 14.90
CA ASP A 240 17.68 13.38 15.54
C ASP A 240 18.20 12.21 14.67
N ILE A 241 17.89 12.21 13.38
CA ILE A 241 18.36 11.14 12.49
C ILE A 241 19.87 11.16 12.29
N ARG A 242 20.50 12.35 12.27
CA ARG A 242 21.98 12.47 12.23
C ARG A 242 22.64 11.99 13.52
N ALA A 243 21.97 12.16 14.65
CA ALA A 243 22.47 11.71 15.95
C ALA A 243 22.27 10.20 16.19
N SER A 244 21.41 9.53 15.42
CA SER A 244 21.15 8.10 15.55
C SER A 244 22.37 7.25 15.18
N ASP A 245 22.39 6.00 15.65
CA ASP A 245 23.48 5.06 15.36
C ASP A 245 23.55 4.75 13.86
N GLU A 246 22.40 4.49 13.20
CA GLU A 246 22.37 4.27 11.75
C GLU A 246 22.77 5.53 10.95
N GLY A 247 22.39 6.73 11.40
CA GLY A 247 22.79 7.98 10.76
C GLY A 247 24.31 8.19 10.82
N LYS A 248 24.92 7.95 11.98
CA LYS A 248 26.38 8.00 12.16
C LYS A 248 27.09 6.93 11.34
N GLU A 249 26.60 5.68 11.40
CA GLU A 249 27.15 4.56 10.62
C GLU A 249 27.09 4.85 9.10
N GLY A 250 25.94 5.35 8.60
CA GLY A 250 25.78 5.69 7.19
C GLY A 250 26.77 6.72 6.70
N VAL A 251 26.98 7.80 7.47
CA VAL A 251 27.97 8.84 7.14
C VAL A 251 29.39 8.29 7.21
N GLN A 252 29.72 7.54 8.27
CA GLN A 252 31.07 6.98 8.44
C GLN A 252 31.40 5.96 7.36
N SER A 253 30.51 5.04 7.05
CA SER A 253 30.70 4.03 6.00
C SER A 253 30.93 4.67 4.62
N PHE A 254 30.16 5.71 4.31
CA PHE A 254 30.34 6.49 3.06
C PHE A 254 31.71 7.15 2.97
N LEU A 255 32.13 7.85 4.04
CA LEU A 255 33.44 8.51 4.09
C LEU A 255 34.62 7.51 4.03
N GLN A 256 34.44 6.32 4.64
CA GLN A 256 35.40 5.25 4.64
C GLN A 256 35.34 4.36 3.40
N LYS A 257 34.42 4.60 2.47
CA LYS A 257 34.21 3.80 1.24
C LYS A 257 33.99 2.30 1.51
N ARG A 258 33.29 1.97 2.58
CA ARG A 258 32.87 0.60 2.96
C ARG A 258 31.35 0.46 2.91
N LYS A 259 30.87 -0.78 2.96
CA LYS A 259 29.44 -1.04 3.15
C LYS A 259 29.02 -0.64 4.58
N PRO A 260 27.81 -0.11 4.74
CA PRO A 260 27.23 0.09 6.07
C PRO A 260 26.81 -1.25 6.69
N SER A 261 26.78 -1.30 8.02
CA SER A 261 26.48 -2.53 8.79
C SER A 261 25.15 -3.19 8.47
N TRP A 262 24.14 -2.44 8.03
CA TRP A 262 22.85 -3.03 7.62
C TRP A 262 22.88 -3.76 6.27
N LEU A 263 24.03 -3.77 5.57
CA LEU A 263 24.27 -4.51 4.33
C LEU A 263 25.26 -5.67 4.51
N GLU A 264 25.70 -5.91 5.74
CA GLU A 264 26.52 -7.05 6.14
C GLU A 264 25.61 -8.19 6.60
#